data_6605d1273ced792a0ff79fdd3ce18c3f
#
_entry.id   6605d1273ced792a0ff79fdd3ce18c3f
#
_cell.length_a   1.000
_cell.length_b   1.000
_cell.length_c   1.000
_cell.angle_alpha   90.00
_cell.angle_beta   90.00
_cell.angle_gamma   90.00
#
_symmetry.space_group_name_H-M   'P 1'
#
loop_
_entity.id
_entity.type
_entity.pdbx_description
1 polymer ?
#
loop_
_entity_poly.entity_id
_entity_poly.type
_entity_poly.pdbx_seq_one_letter_code
_entity_poly.pdbx_strand_id
1 'polypeptide(L)'
;MKIIERIKSWWAKRNSQSYIKYLRSKGVKIGEDTFIRDPKSFGIDLQRAHLITIGSNVRFNYNNRLIAHDATAKVFRIKYHDYLPSNGHITIGNNVWFARDVMVLKNVTIGDNCIIGLGSVVTRDIPSNSVAVGMPAKVVCKLDEYYEKRKKEALQESFEFARGIVERYHRRPVPEDFTESFVWFVSAKDMDKYPKIPFKHQLGPAYNHYKAHHVAKFASFDEFLKAAGID
;
A
#
# COMPACT_ATOMS: atom_id res chain seq x y z
N MET A 1 9.13 -32.84 10.32
CA MET A 1 9.08 -31.93 9.14
C MET A 1 8.08 -30.78 9.30
N LYS A 2 6.81 -30.99 9.65
CA LYS A 2 5.80 -29.92 9.81
C LYS A 2 6.12 -28.88 10.91
N ILE A 3 6.72 -29.26 12.03
CA ILE A 3 7.05 -28.37 13.16
C ILE A 3 8.16 -27.39 12.77
N ILE A 4 9.23 -27.85 12.14
CA ILE A 4 10.36 -27.02 11.68
C ILE A 4 9.87 -25.96 10.69
N GLU A 5 8.98 -26.31 9.78
CA GLU A 5 8.41 -25.36 8.82
C GLU A 5 7.52 -24.31 9.49
N ARG A 6 6.77 -24.69 10.55
CA ARG A 6 5.99 -23.73 11.35
C ARG A 6 6.89 -22.74 12.07
N ILE A 7 7.99 -23.21 12.67
CA ILE A 7 8.98 -22.36 13.32
C ILE A 7 9.63 -21.42 12.31
N LYS A 8 10.07 -21.93 11.15
CA LYS A 8 10.65 -21.09 10.06
C LYS A 8 9.68 -20.01 9.61
N SER A 9 8.42 -20.36 9.38
CA SER A 9 7.37 -19.40 8.98
C SER A 9 7.16 -18.33 10.07
N TRP A 10 7.11 -18.72 11.34
CA TRP A 10 6.94 -17.80 12.46
C TRP A 10 8.12 -16.82 12.58
N TRP A 11 9.36 -17.32 12.48
CA TRP A 11 10.57 -16.50 12.49
C TRP A 11 10.65 -15.55 11.27
N ALA A 12 10.23 -16.02 10.11
CA ALA A 12 10.22 -15.22 8.89
C ALA A 12 9.30 -14.00 9.02
N LYS A 13 8.16 -14.15 9.72
CA LYS A 13 7.16 -13.08 9.92
C LYS A 13 7.58 -11.96 10.88
N ARG A 14 8.84 -11.93 11.37
CA ARG A 14 9.35 -10.86 12.24
C ARG A 14 9.46 -9.49 11.54
N ASN A 15 9.70 -9.47 10.23
CA ASN A 15 9.71 -8.27 9.40
C ASN A 15 9.48 -8.59 7.92
N SER A 16 9.21 -7.56 7.11
CA SER A 16 8.92 -7.69 5.68
C SER A 16 10.00 -8.42 4.91
N GLN A 17 11.26 -8.01 5.04
CA GLN A 17 12.38 -8.59 4.26
C GLN A 17 12.55 -10.08 4.52
N SER A 18 12.54 -10.50 5.80
CA SER A 18 12.64 -11.90 6.18
C SER A 18 11.48 -12.72 5.62
N TYR A 19 10.28 -12.15 5.63
CA TYR A 19 9.09 -12.84 5.13
C TYR A 19 9.10 -12.96 3.61
N ILE A 20 9.50 -11.91 2.87
CA ILE A 20 9.66 -11.97 1.41
C ILE A 20 10.71 -13.02 1.01
N LYS A 21 11.86 -13.07 1.71
CA LYS A 21 12.86 -14.13 1.48
C LYS A 21 12.27 -15.53 1.70
N TYR A 22 11.48 -15.70 2.74
CA TYR A 22 10.78 -16.97 3.01
C TYR A 22 9.77 -17.30 1.90
N LEU A 23 8.94 -16.35 1.45
CA LEU A 23 7.97 -16.55 0.38
C LEU A 23 8.65 -16.94 -0.95
N ARG A 24 9.76 -16.27 -1.31
CA ARG A 24 10.57 -16.63 -2.47
C ARG A 24 11.11 -18.08 -2.37
N SER A 25 11.55 -18.50 -1.18
CA SER A 25 12.01 -19.87 -0.94
C SER A 25 10.89 -20.92 -1.03
N LYS A 26 9.63 -20.51 -0.96
CA LYS A 26 8.44 -21.36 -1.16
C LYS A 26 7.95 -21.39 -2.60
N GLY A 27 8.54 -20.63 -3.49
CA GLY A 27 8.20 -20.59 -4.91
C GLY A 27 7.34 -19.40 -5.36
N VAL A 28 7.05 -18.45 -4.48
CA VAL A 28 6.41 -17.19 -4.88
C VAL A 28 7.44 -16.35 -5.64
N LYS A 29 7.11 -15.89 -6.84
CA LYS A 29 7.92 -14.90 -7.55
C LYS A 29 7.61 -13.52 -6.98
N ILE A 30 8.62 -12.80 -6.50
CA ILE A 30 8.46 -11.45 -5.92
C ILE A 30 9.59 -10.57 -6.44
N GLY A 31 9.24 -9.41 -7.02
CA GLY A 31 10.19 -8.42 -7.50
C GLY A 31 10.87 -7.65 -6.36
N GLU A 32 11.73 -6.70 -6.74
CA GLU A 32 12.50 -5.91 -5.78
C GLU A 32 11.65 -4.79 -5.15
N ASP A 33 12.11 -4.24 -4.02
CA ASP A 33 11.45 -3.15 -3.28
C ASP A 33 9.99 -3.39 -2.89
N THR A 34 9.53 -4.65 -2.92
CA THR A 34 8.21 -5.03 -2.42
C THR A 34 8.22 -5.05 -0.89
N PHE A 35 7.11 -4.59 -0.28
CA PHE A 35 7.00 -4.43 1.17
C PHE A 35 5.67 -4.95 1.70
N ILE A 36 5.72 -5.75 2.75
CA ILE A 36 4.56 -6.26 3.49
C ILE A 36 4.59 -5.62 4.88
N ARG A 37 3.66 -4.71 5.16
CA ARG A 37 3.65 -3.90 6.39
C ARG A 37 3.52 -4.75 7.66
N ASP A 38 2.64 -5.73 7.64
CA ASP A 38 2.50 -6.70 8.73
C ASP A 38 2.50 -8.13 8.20
N PRO A 39 3.65 -8.80 8.20
CA PRO A 39 3.74 -10.20 7.78
C PRO A 39 2.87 -11.17 8.60
N LYS A 40 2.50 -10.81 9.86
CA LYS A 40 1.71 -11.68 10.72
C LYS A 40 0.26 -11.75 10.26
N SER A 41 -0.30 -10.62 9.82
CA SER A 41 -1.67 -10.54 9.31
C SER A 41 -1.78 -10.88 7.81
N PHE A 42 -0.66 -10.90 7.08
CA PHE A 42 -0.65 -11.19 5.65
C PHE A 42 -0.93 -12.67 5.37
N GLY A 43 -2.00 -12.93 4.61
CA GLY A 43 -2.40 -14.26 4.17
C GLY A 43 -1.95 -14.54 2.73
N ILE A 44 -1.30 -15.68 2.51
CA ILE A 44 -0.91 -16.13 1.18
C ILE A 44 -1.02 -17.65 1.07
N ASP A 45 -1.49 -18.14 -0.07
CA ASP A 45 -1.64 -19.57 -0.32
C ASP A 45 -0.30 -20.24 -0.61
N LEU A 46 0.39 -20.67 0.45
CA LEU A 46 1.68 -21.32 0.34
C LEU A 46 1.61 -22.74 -0.29
N GLN A 47 0.42 -23.35 -0.35
CA GLN A 47 0.27 -24.63 -1.06
C GLN A 47 0.33 -24.45 -2.58
N ARG A 48 0.07 -23.23 -3.06
CA ARG A 48 0.09 -22.84 -4.48
C ARG A 48 1.05 -21.68 -4.71
N ALA A 49 2.11 -21.60 -3.93
CA ALA A 49 3.11 -20.53 -3.99
C ALA A 49 3.63 -20.27 -5.41
N HIS A 50 3.82 -21.34 -6.20
CA HIS A 50 4.28 -21.29 -7.59
C HIS A 50 3.27 -20.66 -8.58
N LEU A 51 2.01 -20.48 -8.18
CA LEU A 51 0.97 -19.79 -8.96
C LEU A 51 0.90 -18.30 -8.67
N ILE A 52 1.72 -17.77 -7.74
CA ILE A 52 1.66 -16.38 -7.31
C ILE A 52 2.90 -15.64 -7.78
N THR A 53 2.66 -14.58 -8.55
CA THR A 53 3.69 -13.64 -9.02
C THR A 53 3.35 -12.24 -8.54
N ILE A 54 4.34 -11.57 -7.94
CA ILE A 54 4.26 -10.20 -7.43
C ILE A 54 5.42 -9.42 -8.04
N GLY A 55 5.13 -8.29 -8.64
CA GLY A 55 6.12 -7.41 -9.25
C GLY A 55 6.98 -6.65 -8.23
N SER A 56 7.69 -5.66 -8.74
CA SER A 56 8.55 -4.77 -7.95
C SER A 56 7.77 -3.57 -7.40
N ASN A 57 8.25 -2.99 -6.29
CA ASN A 57 7.64 -1.82 -5.64
C ASN A 57 6.15 -2.03 -5.28
N VAL A 58 5.79 -3.24 -4.89
CA VAL A 58 4.43 -3.55 -4.41
C VAL A 58 4.36 -3.34 -2.90
N ARG A 59 3.32 -2.64 -2.44
CA ARG A 59 3.11 -2.30 -1.03
C ARG A 59 1.83 -2.93 -0.52
N PHE A 60 1.94 -3.88 0.40
CA PHE A 60 0.80 -4.47 1.10
C PHE A 60 0.65 -3.84 2.50
N ASN A 61 -0.52 -3.29 2.78
CA ASN A 61 -0.88 -2.82 4.11
C ASN A 61 -1.35 -4.00 4.98
N TYR A 62 -2.08 -3.79 6.07
CA TYR A 62 -2.52 -4.86 6.99
C TYR A 62 -3.59 -5.77 6.36
N ASN A 63 -3.63 -7.03 6.80
CA ASN A 63 -4.68 -8.02 6.54
C ASN A 63 -4.92 -8.38 5.07
N ASN A 64 -3.97 -8.16 4.17
CA ASN A 64 -4.15 -8.52 2.76
C ASN A 64 -4.04 -10.04 2.58
N ARG A 65 -4.81 -10.59 1.63
CA ARG A 65 -4.87 -12.02 1.35
C ARG A 65 -4.79 -12.33 -0.15
N LEU A 66 -3.92 -13.28 -0.51
CA LEU A 66 -3.79 -13.81 -1.86
C LEU A 66 -4.23 -15.28 -1.86
N ILE A 67 -5.35 -15.58 -2.50
CA ILE A 67 -6.03 -16.89 -2.43
C ILE A 67 -6.03 -17.54 -3.82
N ALA A 68 -5.07 -18.43 -4.06
CA ALA A 68 -4.84 -19.09 -5.35
C ALA A 68 -5.64 -20.40 -5.55
N HIS A 69 -6.48 -20.79 -4.58
CA HIS A 69 -7.36 -21.96 -4.71
C HIS A 69 -8.63 -21.79 -3.87
N ASP A 70 -9.60 -22.63 -4.14
CA ASP A 70 -10.77 -22.79 -3.27
C ASP A 70 -11.05 -24.27 -2.95
N ALA A 71 -11.96 -24.52 -2.03
CA ALA A 71 -12.31 -25.85 -1.55
C ALA A 71 -13.73 -26.28 -1.96
N THR A 72 -14.25 -25.77 -3.07
CA THR A 72 -15.62 -26.06 -3.58
C THR A 72 -15.87 -27.55 -3.83
N ALA A 73 -14.81 -28.33 -4.15
CA ALA A 73 -14.88 -29.78 -4.26
C ALA A 73 -15.51 -30.47 -3.02
N LYS A 74 -15.48 -29.84 -1.83
CA LYS A 74 -16.15 -30.36 -0.63
C LYS A 74 -17.68 -30.48 -0.81
N VAL A 75 -18.29 -29.58 -1.56
CA VAL A 75 -19.72 -29.61 -1.89
C VAL A 75 -20.00 -30.62 -2.99
N PHE A 76 -19.16 -30.61 -4.04
CA PHE A 76 -19.34 -31.46 -5.23
C PHE A 76 -19.29 -32.93 -4.90
N ARG A 77 -18.35 -33.37 -4.04
CA ARG A 77 -18.23 -34.78 -3.65
C ARG A 77 -19.44 -35.34 -2.91
N ILE A 78 -20.21 -34.48 -2.23
CA ILE A 78 -21.43 -34.93 -1.54
C ILE A 78 -22.61 -34.93 -2.50
N LYS A 79 -22.78 -33.85 -3.28
CA LYS A 79 -23.95 -33.70 -4.15
C LYS A 79 -23.84 -34.53 -5.45
N TYR A 80 -22.63 -34.59 -6.03
CA TYR A 80 -22.41 -35.15 -7.36
C TYR A 80 -21.52 -36.40 -7.33
N HIS A 81 -21.03 -36.80 -6.14
CA HIS A 81 -20.03 -37.87 -5.99
C HIS A 81 -18.77 -37.67 -6.83
N ASP A 82 -18.41 -36.40 -7.05
CA ASP A 82 -17.29 -35.98 -7.90
C ASP A 82 -16.33 -35.04 -7.15
N TYR A 83 -15.07 -35.04 -7.58
CA TYR A 83 -14.02 -34.21 -6.98
C TYR A 83 -13.32 -33.34 -8.03
N LEU A 84 -13.69 -32.07 -8.11
CA LEU A 84 -13.12 -31.11 -9.04
C LEU A 84 -12.16 -30.16 -8.29
N PRO A 85 -10.85 -30.23 -8.58
CA PRO A 85 -9.90 -29.29 -7.98
C PRO A 85 -10.07 -27.88 -8.56
N SER A 86 -9.74 -26.86 -7.77
CA SER A 86 -9.88 -25.46 -8.16
C SER A 86 -8.63 -24.68 -7.77
N ASN A 87 -7.79 -24.35 -8.75
CA ASN A 87 -6.57 -23.56 -8.59
C ASN A 87 -6.50 -22.50 -9.70
N GLY A 88 -5.72 -21.43 -9.47
CA GLY A 88 -5.50 -20.42 -10.50
C GLY A 88 -4.38 -19.46 -10.15
N HIS A 89 -3.85 -18.81 -11.16
CA HIS A 89 -2.77 -17.86 -11.02
C HIS A 89 -3.24 -16.56 -10.36
N ILE A 90 -2.33 -15.92 -9.61
CA ILE A 90 -2.44 -14.52 -9.20
C ILE A 90 -1.20 -13.82 -9.72
N THR A 91 -1.40 -12.80 -10.54
CA THR A 91 -0.32 -11.97 -11.07
C THR A 91 -0.54 -10.52 -10.65
N ILE A 92 0.43 -9.93 -9.97
CA ILE A 92 0.43 -8.54 -9.55
C ILE A 92 1.61 -7.85 -10.25
N GLY A 93 1.35 -6.79 -10.97
CA GLY A 93 2.34 -5.98 -11.67
C GLY A 93 3.22 -5.16 -10.73
N ASN A 94 3.87 -4.15 -11.28
CA ASN A 94 4.80 -3.28 -10.55
C ASN A 94 4.09 -2.04 -10.02
N ASN A 95 4.64 -1.43 -8.95
CA ASN A 95 4.12 -0.19 -8.38
C ASN A 95 2.63 -0.28 -8.04
N VAL A 96 2.25 -1.29 -7.26
CA VAL A 96 0.87 -1.51 -6.83
C VAL A 96 0.76 -1.29 -5.32
N TRP A 97 -0.21 -0.46 -4.92
CA TRP A 97 -0.50 -0.22 -3.52
C TRP A 97 -1.82 -0.88 -3.11
N PHE A 98 -1.75 -1.72 -2.10
CA PHE A 98 -2.90 -2.37 -1.47
C PHE A 98 -3.22 -1.67 -0.15
N ALA A 99 -4.42 -1.16 -0.01
CA ALA A 99 -4.95 -0.68 1.26
C ALA A 99 -5.12 -1.86 2.25
N ARG A 100 -5.72 -1.62 3.40
CA ARG A 100 -5.99 -2.68 4.39
C ARG A 100 -7.11 -3.60 3.91
N ASP A 101 -7.08 -4.85 4.39
CA ASP A 101 -8.18 -5.82 4.24
C ASP A 101 -8.54 -6.16 2.79
N VAL A 102 -7.57 -6.08 1.88
CA VAL A 102 -7.77 -6.46 0.47
C VAL A 102 -7.59 -7.96 0.29
N MET A 103 -8.48 -8.55 -0.50
CA MET A 103 -8.43 -9.95 -0.89
C MET A 103 -8.33 -10.09 -2.41
N VAL A 104 -7.35 -10.86 -2.89
CA VAL A 104 -7.19 -11.17 -4.32
C VAL A 104 -7.46 -12.65 -4.52
N LEU A 105 -8.40 -12.98 -5.39
CA LEU A 105 -8.76 -14.35 -5.70
C LEU A 105 -7.95 -14.90 -6.88
N LYS A 106 -8.03 -16.21 -7.06
CA LYS A 106 -7.41 -16.93 -8.16
C LYS A 106 -7.86 -16.41 -9.54
N ASN A 107 -7.04 -16.62 -10.56
CA ASN A 107 -7.26 -16.20 -11.96
C ASN A 107 -7.43 -14.67 -12.09
N VAL A 108 -6.65 -13.92 -11.32
CA VAL A 108 -6.66 -12.45 -11.35
C VAL A 108 -5.28 -11.93 -11.74
N THR A 109 -5.27 -11.00 -12.68
CA THR A 109 -4.11 -10.15 -13.02
C THR A 109 -4.41 -8.71 -12.62
N ILE A 110 -3.53 -8.12 -11.81
CA ILE A 110 -3.52 -6.68 -11.51
C ILE A 110 -2.34 -6.08 -12.25
N GLY A 111 -2.60 -5.11 -13.12
CA GLY A 111 -1.56 -4.44 -13.91
C GLY A 111 -0.67 -3.51 -13.09
N ASP A 112 0.23 -2.82 -13.77
CA ASP A 112 1.16 -1.87 -13.15
C ASP A 112 0.46 -0.58 -12.72
N ASN A 113 1.06 0.14 -11.76
CA ASN A 113 0.60 1.45 -11.30
C ASN A 113 -0.87 1.45 -10.84
N CYS A 114 -1.23 0.51 -9.96
CA CYS A 114 -2.58 0.37 -9.47
C CYS A 114 -2.71 0.70 -7.97
N ILE A 115 -3.86 1.24 -7.61
CA ILE A 115 -4.29 1.42 -6.22
C ILE A 115 -5.50 0.54 -5.98
N ILE A 116 -5.40 -0.37 -5.00
CA ILE A 116 -6.51 -1.21 -4.58
C ILE A 116 -7.00 -0.72 -3.22
N GLY A 117 -8.23 -0.22 -3.20
CA GLY A 117 -8.80 0.46 -2.04
C GLY A 117 -9.15 -0.48 -0.88
N LEU A 118 -9.42 0.13 0.27
CA LEU A 118 -9.72 -0.53 1.54
C LEU A 118 -10.86 -1.55 1.40
N GLY A 119 -10.68 -2.74 1.98
CA GLY A 119 -11.71 -3.78 2.04
C GLY A 119 -12.11 -4.39 0.70
N SER A 120 -11.32 -4.18 -0.35
CA SER A 120 -11.67 -4.65 -1.70
C SER A 120 -11.50 -6.15 -1.87
N VAL A 121 -12.39 -6.78 -2.63
CA VAL A 121 -12.27 -8.18 -3.06
C VAL A 121 -12.09 -8.23 -4.58
N VAL A 122 -10.85 -8.49 -5.01
CA VAL A 122 -10.50 -8.53 -6.44
C VAL A 122 -10.80 -9.91 -6.99
N THR A 123 -11.83 -10.00 -7.83
CA THR A 123 -12.34 -11.24 -8.44
C THR A 123 -12.15 -11.31 -9.95
N ARG A 124 -11.67 -10.21 -10.56
CA ARG A 124 -11.41 -10.06 -11.99
C ARG A 124 -10.16 -9.20 -12.20
N ASP A 125 -9.62 -9.23 -13.39
CA ASP A 125 -8.45 -8.45 -13.76
C ASP A 125 -8.67 -6.95 -13.57
N ILE A 126 -7.61 -6.27 -13.13
CA ILE A 126 -7.54 -4.82 -13.00
C ILE A 126 -6.48 -4.32 -14.00
N PRO A 127 -6.87 -3.48 -14.97
CA PRO A 127 -5.92 -2.94 -15.93
C PRO A 127 -4.90 -2.00 -15.27
N SER A 128 -3.74 -1.83 -15.89
CA SER A 128 -2.71 -0.89 -15.44
C SER A 128 -3.25 0.54 -15.33
N ASN A 129 -2.60 1.35 -14.49
CA ASN A 129 -2.93 2.76 -14.26
C ASN A 129 -4.38 2.98 -13.77
N SER A 130 -4.80 2.15 -12.82
CA SER A 130 -6.18 2.14 -12.33
C SER A 130 -6.27 2.26 -10.81
N VAL A 131 -7.36 2.88 -10.36
CA VAL A 131 -7.82 2.83 -8.98
C VAL A 131 -9.06 1.94 -8.93
N ALA A 132 -9.00 0.86 -8.14
CA ALA A 132 -10.09 -0.10 -8.00
C ALA A 132 -10.51 -0.26 -6.54
N VAL A 133 -11.82 -0.32 -6.29
CA VAL A 133 -12.39 -0.44 -4.94
C VAL A 133 -13.66 -1.30 -4.94
N GLY A 134 -13.99 -1.83 -3.78
CA GLY A 134 -15.28 -2.48 -3.49
C GLY A 134 -15.25 -4.01 -3.50
N MET A 135 -16.42 -4.61 -3.25
CA MET A 135 -16.67 -6.05 -3.23
C MET A 135 -17.87 -6.38 -4.13
N PRO A 136 -17.65 -6.92 -5.34
CA PRO A 136 -16.35 -7.13 -6.00
C PRO A 136 -15.69 -5.81 -6.40
N ALA A 137 -14.34 -5.78 -6.43
CA ALA A 137 -13.57 -4.62 -6.83
C ALA A 137 -13.86 -4.22 -8.28
N LYS A 138 -14.08 -2.93 -8.50
CA LYS A 138 -14.28 -2.33 -9.81
C LYS A 138 -13.35 -1.13 -9.98
N VAL A 139 -12.86 -0.90 -11.17
CA VAL A 139 -12.15 0.34 -11.51
C VAL A 139 -13.11 1.51 -11.37
N VAL A 140 -12.73 2.49 -10.56
CA VAL A 140 -13.52 3.71 -10.30
C VAL A 140 -12.99 4.92 -11.04
N CYS A 141 -11.69 4.96 -11.32
CA CYS A 141 -11.06 5.99 -12.15
C CYS A 141 -9.67 5.53 -12.63
N LYS A 142 -9.09 6.27 -13.54
CA LYS A 142 -7.68 6.14 -13.92
C LYS A 142 -6.77 6.76 -12.85
N LEU A 143 -5.54 6.28 -12.75
CA LEU A 143 -4.57 6.78 -11.77
C LEU A 143 -4.30 8.29 -11.94
N ASP A 144 -4.20 8.78 -13.19
CA ASP A 144 -3.96 10.20 -13.47
C ASP A 144 -5.13 11.08 -13.01
N GLU A 145 -6.37 10.62 -13.20
CA GLU A 145 -7.57 11.31 -12.71
C GLU A 145 -7.57 11.40 -11.17
N TYR A 146 -7.19 10.31 -10.51
CA TYR A 146 -7.05 10.27 -9.05
C TYR A 146 -5.94 11.20 -8.57
N TYR A 147 -4.79 11.23 -9.26
CA TYR A 147 -3.69 12.13 -8.94
C TYR A 147 -4.09 13.60 -9.03
N GLU A 148 -4.77 14.01 -10.11
CA GLU A 148 -5.24 15.40 -10.25
C GLU A 148 -6.30 15.76 -9.20
N LYS A 149 -7.18 14.83 -8.83
CA LYS A 149 -8.10 15.01 -7.71
C LYS A 149 -7.32 15.26 -6.41
N ARG A 150 -6.34 14.42 -6.09
CA ARG A 150 -5.51 14.56 -4.88
C ARG A 150 -4.75 15.87 -4.83
N LYS A 151 -4.22 16.34 -5.95
CA LYS A 151 -3.54 17.66 -6.04
C LYS A 151 -4.45 18.81 -5.64
N LYS A 152 -5.73 18.75 -6.01
CA LYS A 152 -6.71 19.79 -5.66
C LYS A 152 -7.10 19.77 -4.17
N GLU A 153 -7.20 18.58 -3.59
CA GLU A 153 -7.72 18.39 -2.23
C GLU A 153 -6.65 18.50 -1.14
N ALA A 154 -5.43 18.03 -1.41
CA ALA A 154 -4.39 17.81 -0.41
C ALA A 154 -3.98 19.06 0.41
N LEU A 155 -4.00 20.25 -0.20
CA LEU A 155 -3.68 21.49 0.51
C LEU A 155 -4.77 21.84 1.53
N GLN A 156 -6.04 21.76 1.12
CA GLN A 156 -7.17 22.07 2.01
C GLN A 156 -7.24 21.06 3.18
N GLU A 157 -6.99 19.78 2.92
CA GLU A 157 -6.88 18.76 3.97
C GLU A 157 -5.75 19.07 4.96
N SER A 158 -4.62 19.60 4.47
CA SER A 158 -3.51 20.03 5.34
C SER A 158 -3.87 21.24 6.21
N PHE A 159 -4.68 22.17 5.71
CA PHE A 159 -5.21 23.28 6.49
C PHE A 159 -6.21 22.80 7.55
N GLU A 160 -7.08 21.86 7.20
CA GLU A 160 -8.04 21.26 8.14
C GLU A 160 -7.30 20.50 9.25
N PHE A 161 -6.24 19.76 8.89
CA PHE A 161 -5.38 19.10 9.86
C PHE A 161 -4.75 20.11 10.84
N ALA A 162 -4.24 21.25 10.34
CA ALA A 162 -3.66 22.32 11.18
C ALA A 162 -4.70 22.90 12.15
N ARG A 163 -5.90 23.26 11.65
CA ARG A 163 -7.00 23.77 12.47
C ARG A 163 -7.45 22.75 13.52
N GLY A 164 -7.52 21.47 13.16
CA GLY A 164 -7.85 20.37 14.07
C GLY A 164 -6.89 20.25 15.26
N ILE A 165 -5.59 20.54 15.07
CA ILE A 165 -4.60 20.59 16.16
C ILE A 165 -4.95 21.71 17.14
N VAL A 166 -5.24 22.93 16.64
CA VAL A 166 -5.60 24.08 17.49
C VAL A 166 -6.87 23.78 18.26
N GLU A 167 -7.91 23.33 17.58
CA GLU A 167 -9.21 23.04 18.17
C GLU A 167 -9.14 21.95 19.24
N ARG A 168 -8.44 20.85 18.95
CA ARG A 168 -8.46 19.67 19.80
C ARG A 168 -7.43 19.72 20.93
N TYR A 169 -6.23 20.26 20.65
CA TYR A 169 -5.13 20.25 21.59
C TYR A 169 -4.85 21.63 22.23
N HIS A 170 -5.59 22.69 21.83
CA HIS A 170 -5.47 24.05 22.35
C HIS A 170 -4.03 24.57 22.32
N ARG A 171 -3.28 24.21 21.27
CA ARG A 171 -1.91 24.68 21.03
C ARG A 171 -1.69 25.08 19.59
N ARG A 172 -0.72 25.93 19.37
CA ARG A 172 -0.24 26.23 18.02
C ARG A 172 0.44 24.99 17.42
N PRO A 173 0.16 24.65 16.15
CA PRO A 173 0.87 23.57 15.46
C PRO A 173 2.36 23.88 15.32
N VAL A 174 3.18 22.81 15.26
CA VAL A 174 4.62 22.88 14.99
C VAL A 174 4.96 22.08 13.73
N PRO A 175 6.09 22.38 13.04
CA PRO A 175 6.44 21.70 11.79
C PRO A 175 6.47 20.17 11.89
N GLU A 176 6.85 19.63 13.05
CA GLU A 176 6.93 18.19 13.31
C GLU A 176 5.56 17.49 13.32
N ASP A 177 4.46 18.22 13.51
CA ASP A 177 3.11 17.66 13.35
C ASP A 177 2.81 17.29 11.89
N PHE A 178 3.53 17.87 10.91
CA PHE A 178 3.25 17.80 9.47
C PHE A 178 4.25 16.90 8.74
N THR A 179 4.49 15.70 9.25
CA THR A 179 5.45 14.76 8.65
C THR A 179 5.10 14.30 7.22
N GLU A 180 3.87 14.50 6.77
CA GLU A 180 3.42 14.23 5.40
C GLU A 180 3.14 15.52 4.61
N SER A 181 2.64 16.57 5.27
CA SER A 181 2.26 17.83 4.63
C SER A 181 3.39 18.86 4.55
N PHE A 182 4.62 18.51 4.91
CA PHE A 182 5.80 19.37 4.83
C PHE A 182 6.04 19.95 3.42
N VAL A 183 5.57 19.28 2.42
CA VAL A 183 5.70 19.68 1.00
C VAL A 183 5.15 21.08 0.71
N TRP A 184 4.27 21.59 1.57
CA TRP A 184 3.65 22.89 1.39
C TRP A 184 4.51 24.06 1.86
N PHE A 185 5.43 23.84 2.83
CA PHE A 185 6.22 24.89 3.47
C PHE A 185 7.73 24.59 3.57
N VAL A 186 8.19 23.41 3.14
CA VAL A 186 9.62 23.05 3.12
C VAL A 186 10.10 22.94 1.68
N SER A 187 10.81 23.95 1.19
CA SER A 187 11.52 23.85 -0.08
C SER A 187 12.79 23.00 0.04
N ALA A 188 13.30 22.48 -1.09
CA ALA A 188 14.51 21.67 -1.15
C ALA A 188 15.70 22.28 -0.39
N LYS A 189 15.94 23.59 -0.54
CA LYS A 189 17.02 24.35 0.12
C LYS A 189 16.86 24.50 1.63
N ASP A 190 15.64 24.31 2.14
CA ASP A 190 15.29 24.57 3.55
C ASP A 190 15.16 23.27 4.37
N MET A 191 15.37 22.10 3.77
CA MET A 191 15.21 20.80 4.45
C MET A 191 16.03 20.69 5.73
N ASP A 192 17.23 21.23 5.76
CA ASP A 192 18.14 21.18 6.92
C ASP A 192 17.61 21.99 8.14
N LYS A 193 16.66 22.91 7.92
CA LYS A 193 15.98 23.66 8.99
C LYS A 193 14.98 22.81 9.78
N TYR A 194 14.60 21.64 9.25
CA TYR A 194 13.57 20.76 9.82
C TYR A 194 14.08 19.34 10.06
N PRO A 195 15.11 19.15 10.93
CA PRO A 195 15.81 17.87 11.08
C PRO A 195 14.92 16.73 11.66
N LYS A 196 13.79 17.07 12.28
CA LYS A 196 12.86 16.11 12.87
C LYS A 196 11.83 15.56 11.85
N ILE A 197 11.73 16.18 10.67
CA ILE A 197 10.86 15.64 9.60
C ILE A 197 11.59 14.50 8.89
N PRO A 198 11.00 13.29 8.80
CA PRO A 198 11.67 12.13 8.24
C PRO A 198 11.60 12.10 6.70
N PHE A 199 12.18 13.10 6.02
CA PHE A 199 12.08 13.31 4.57
C PHE A 199 12.40 12.08 3.73
N LYS A 200 13.53 11.39 4.03
CA LYS A 200 13.91 10.19 3.27
C LYS A 200 12.87 9.07 3.39
N HIS A 201 12.28 8.93 4.56
CA HIS A 201 11.25 7.92 4.79
C HIS A 201 9.98 8.25 4.03
N GLN A 202 9.52 9.49 4.09
CA GLN A 202 8.27 9.92 3.45
C GLN A 202 8.37 9.96 1.92
N LEU A 203 9.46 10.51 1.41
CA LEU A 203 9.64 10.69 -0.03
C LEU A 203 10.11 9.40 -0.74
N GLY A 204 10.77 8.48 -0.02
CA GLY A 204 11.25 7.23 -0.60
C GLY A 204 12.02 7.45 -1.91
N PRO A 205 11.63 6.82 -3.02
CA PRO A 205 12.30 6.98 -4.33
C PRO A 205 12.30 8.42 -4.86
N ALA A 206 11.33 9.25 -4.46
CA ALA A 206 11.24 10.64 -4.90
C ALA A 206 12.20 11.59 -4.15
N TYR A 207 12.92 11.11 -3.12
CA TYR A 207 13.75 11.96 -2.28
C TYR A 207 14.78 12.80 -3.04
N ASN A 208 15.53 12.18 -3.96
CA ASN A 208 16.56 12.88 -4.71
C ASN A 208 15.97 13.92 -5.68
N HIS A 209 14.85 13.60 -6.30
CA HIS A 209 14.14 14.53 -7.16
C HIS A 209 13.60 15.72 -6.37
N TYR A 210 12.96 15.46 -5.23
CA TYR A 210 12.47 16.50 -4.32
C TYR A 210 13.61 17.43 -3.86
N LYS A 211 14.72 16.85 -3.38
CA LYS A 211 15.89 17.60 -2.90
C LYS A 211 16.53 18.48 -3.99
N ALA A 212 16.38 18.10 -5.26
CA ALA A 212 16.93 18.88 -6.37
C ALA A 212 16.00 19.97 -6.90
N HIS A 213 14.68 19.79 -6.81
CA HIS A 213 13.75 20.60 -7.59
C HIS A 213 12.58 21.20 -6.83
N HIS A 214 12.28 20.71 -5.60
CA HIS A 214 11.05 21.12 -4.94
C HIS A 214 11.10 22.56 -4.42
N VAL A 215 10.09 23.34 -4.80
CA VAL A 215 9.81 24.66 -4.27
C VAL A 215 8.44 24.61 -3.58
N ALA A 216 8.42 24.88 -2.29
CA ALA A 216 7.20 24.88 -1.51
C ALA A 216 6.28 26.05 -1.91
N LYS A 217 4.98 25.85 -1.73
CA LYS A 217 3.96 26.87 -2.02
C LYS A 217 4.06 28.08 -1.07
N PHE A 218 4.42 27.84 0.18
CA PHE A 218 4.60 28.88 1.21
C PHE A 218 6.08 29.02 1.53
N ALA A 219 6.54 30.23 1.74
CA ALA A 219 7.95 30.52 2.01
C ALA A 219 8.38 30.07 3.43
N SER A 220 7.42 29.87 4.33
CA SER A 220 7.65 29.42 5.70
C SER A 220 6.47 28.65 6.27
N PHE A 221 6.70 27.97 7.40
CA PHE A 221 5.64 27.33 8.17
C PHE A 221 4.62 28.34 8.72
N ASP A 222 5.08 29.55 9.12
CA ASP A 222 4.18 30.59 9.60
C ASP A 222 3.25 31.11 8.49
N GLU A 223 3.74 31.27 7.27
CA GLU A 223 2.88 31.63 6.13
C GLU A 223 1.86 30.54 5.83
N PHE A 224 2.25 29.26 5.93
CA PHE A 224 1.33 28.12 5.78
C PHE A 224 0.23 28.17 6.85
N LEU A 225 0.59 28.39 8.13
CA LEU A 225 -0.38 28.49 9.22
C LEU A 225 -1.30 29.72 9.05
N LYS A 226 -0.77 30.88 8.68
CA LYS A 226 -1.57 32.08 8.39
C LYS A 226 -2.57 31.81 7.24
N ALA A 227 -2.15 31.13 6.20
CA ALA A 227 -3.05 30.71 5.10
C ALA A 227 -4.13 29.72 5.55
N ALA A 228 -3.86 28.93 6.59
CA ALA A 228 -4.83 28.06 7.25
C ALA A 228 -5.78 28.79 8.22
N GLY A 229 -5.58 30.14 8.45
CA GLY A 229 -6.34 30.93 9.41
C GLY A 229 -5.89 30.77 10.86
N ILE A 230 -4.61 30.51 11.08
CA ILE A 230 -3.98 30.32 12.40
C ILE A 230 -2.88 31.37 12.55
N ASP A 231 -3.02 32.26 13.52
CA ASP A 231 -2.05 33.35 13.88
C ASP A 231 -0.91 32.82 14.76
#